data_d24a0cdd27f100db88f94457a7551712
#
_entry.id   d24a0cdd27f100db88f94457a7551712
#
_cell.length_a   1.000
_cell.length_b   1.000
_cell.length_c   1.000
_cell.angle_alpha   90.00
_cell.angle_beta   90.00
_cell.angle_gamma   90.00
#
_symmetry.space_group_name_H-M   'P 1'
#
loop_
_entity.id
_entity.type
_entity.pdbx_description
1 polymer ?
#
loop_
_entity_poly.entity_id
_entity_poly.type
_entity_poly.pdbx_seq_one_letter_code
_entity_poly.pdbx_strand_id
1 'polypeptide(L)'
;ILYTHINEIDKFKNFIELICSLIPLHSGYAGFWLQLPNQDIAYEYHQTNAAHRFYGCELDNHTIGSDLPYPISEAAIAIAEQALADGLNPLQFANGIKGINWLTILGQPFVERMGGIDELQNKTTPYGLSIKTIGENTIIQAGELPDLCDAEDLPMNPYYVAVNHILEPIRKDSIGSLHTGDMFGRPVMGDAASDQW
;
A
#
# COMPACT_ATOMS: atom_id res chain seq x y z
N ILE A 1 7.00 4.26 19.60
CA ILE A 1 5.68 3.71 20.05
C ILE A 1 5.48 2.26 19.61
N LEU A 2 6.17 1.78 18.59
CA LEU A 2 5.88 0.51 17.92
C LEU A 2 6.58 -0.72 18.50
N TYR A 3 7.60 -0.57 19.31
CA TYR A 3 8.34 -1.71 19.88
C TYR A 3 7.60 -2.46 21.00
N THR A 4 6.51 -1.94 21.52
CA THR A 4 5.76 -2.59 22.61
C THR A 4 4.91 -3.78 22.16
N HIS A 5 4.66 -3.94 20.85
CA HIS A 5 3.77 -4.96 20.33
C HIS A 5 4.44 -6.04 19.48
N ILE A 6 5.76 -6.00 19.31
CA ILE A 6 6.48 -7.02 18.52
C ILE A 6 6.30 -8.43 19.11
N ASN A 7 6.09 -8.53 20.41
CA ASN A 7 5.77 -9.78 21.10
C ASN A 7 4.33 -10.28 20.84
N GLU A 8 3.52 -9.50 20.13
CA GLU A 8 2.12 -9.81 19.77
C GLU A 8 1.93 -9.94 18.26
N ILE A 9 3.04 -10.09 17.52
CA ILE A 9 3.00 -10.15 16.06
C ILE A 9 2.07 -11.25 15.54
N ASP A 10 2.05 -12.40 16.21
CA ASP A 10 1.16 -13.51 15.86
C ASP A 10 -0.31 -13.16 16.09
N LYS A 11 -0.63 -12.42 17.14
CA LYS A 11 -2.00 -11.92 17.35
C LYS A 11 -2.41 -10.96 16.26
N PHE A 12 -1.49 -10.09 15.83
CA PHE A 12 -1.74 -9.16 14.73
C PHE A 12 -1.95 -9.91 13.41
N LYS A 13 -1.11 -10.90 13.08
CA LYS A 13 -1.30 -11.76 11.91
C LYS A 13 -2.66 -12.47 11.95
N ASN A 14 -3.00 -13.08 13.08
CA ASN A 14 -4.29 -13.76 13.26
C ASN A 14 -5.47 -12.79 13.08
N PHE A 15 -5.34 -11.54 13.51
CA PHE A 15 -6.36 -10.52 13.30
C PHE A 15 -6.52 -10.16 11.82
N ILE A 16 -5.42 -9.99 11.06
CA ILE A 16 -5.47 -9.77 9.61
C ILE A 16 -6.09 -10.98 8.89
N GLU A 17 -5.71 -12.19 9.28
CA GLU A 17 -6.28 -13.42 8.73
C GLU A 17 -7.79 -13.52 9.00
N LEU A 18 -8.23 -13.13 10.20
CA LEU A 18 -9.65 -13.07 10.53
C LEU A 18 -10.38 -12.09 9.62
N ILE A 19 -9.86 -10.88 9.40
CA ILE A 19 -10.46 -9.92 8.46
C ILE A 19 -10.56 -10.54 7.06
N CYS A 20 -9.48 -11.14 6.57
CA CYS A 20 -9.46 -11.79 5.25
C CYS A 20 -10.45 -12.95 5.14
N SER A 21 -10.78 -13.62 6.25
CA SER A 21 -11.77 -14.70 6.25
C SER A 21 -13.22 -14.20 6.22
N LEU A 22 -13.47 -12.96 6.64
CA LEU A 22 -14.80 -12.40 6.79
C LEU A 22 -15.25 -11.59 5.57
N ILE A 23 -14.31 -10.93 4.89
CA ILE A 23 -14.63 -10.03 3.77
C ILE A 23 -13.67 -10.24 2.60
N PRO A 24 -14.19 -10.24 1.37
CA PRO A 24 -13.34 -10.16 0.18
C PRO A 24 -12.78 -8.74 0.09
N LEU A 25 -11.46 -8.63 0.16
CA LEU A 25 -10.75 -7.38 0.00
C LEU A 25 -10.37 -7.19 -1.47
N HIS A 26 -10.35 -5.96 -1.93
CA HIS A 26 -9.76 -5.66 -3.23
C HIS A 26 -8.24 -5.75 -3.17
N SER A 27 -7.65 -5.01 -2.24
CA SER A 27 -6.24 -5.09 -1.84
C SER A 27 -6.08 -4.58 -0.40
N GLY A 28 -4.92 -4.80 0.20
CA GLY A 28 -4.64 -4.30 1.54
C GLY A 28 -3.17 -4.44 1.91
N TYR A 29 -2.79 -3.74 2.96
CA TYR A 29 -1.45 -3.75 3.50
C TYR A 29 -1.47 -3.85 5.01
N ALA A 30 -0.46 -4.50 5.58
CA ALA A 30 -0.24 -4.48 7.01
C ALA A 30 1.27 -4.50 7.30
N GLY A 31 1.70 -3.63 8.20
CA GLY A 31 3.10 -3.45 8.57
C GLY A 31 3.29 -2.16 9.35
N PHE A 32 4.42 -1.53 9.19
CA PHE A 32 4.66 -0.23 9.80
C PHE A 32 3.89 0.87 9.08
N TRP A 33 3.37 1.78 9.86
CA TRP A 33 2.60 2.91 9.39
C TRP A 33 2.99 4.17 10.16
N LEU A 34 3.18 5.28 9.45
CA LEU A 34 3.40 6.58 10.04
C LEU A 34 2.07 7.29 10.23
N GLN A 35 1.62 7.34 11.48
CA GLN A 35 0.47 8.15 11.84
C GLN A 35 0.93 9.53 12.29
N LEU A 36 0.47 10.55 11.58
CA LEU A 36 0.67 11.94 12.00
C LEU A 36 -0.45 12.38 12.95
N PRO A 37 -0.14 13.23 13.93
CA PRO A 37 -1.17 13.83 14.76
C PRO A 37 -2.01 14.80 13.92
N ASN A 38 -3.33 14.60 13.94
CA ASN A 38 -4.35 15.53 13.44
C ASN A 38 -4.47 15.80 11.94
N GLN A 39 -3.97 14.97 11.03
CA GLN A 39 -4.16 15.15 9.57
C GLN A 39 -3.95 16.62 9.09
N ASP A 40 -3.09 17.37 9.77
CA ASP A 40 -2.85 18.77 9.49
C ASP A 40 -1.77 18.87 8.39
N ILE A 41 -2.07 19.62 7.35
CA ILE A 41 -1.17 19.97 6.24
C ILE A 41 0.23 20.40 6.76
N ALA A 42 0.29 20.99 7.94
CA ALA A 42 1.56 21.39 8.57
C ALA A 42 2.54 20.24 8.84
N TYR A 43 2.07 18.97 8.84
CA TYR A 43 2.91 17.80 9.10
C TYR A 43 3.28 16.99 7.85
N GLU A 44 2.80 17.38 6.67
CA GLU A 44 3.06 16.64 5.43
C GLU A 44 4.56 16.55 5.09
N TYR A 45 5.36 17.55 5.46
CA TYR A 45 6.81 17.48 5.27
C TYR A 45 7.48 16.36 6.07
N HIS A 46 6.90 15.93 7.19
CA HIS A 46 7.38 14.78 7.95
C HIS A 46 7.09 13.47 7.22
N GLN A 47 5.97 13.39 6.50
CA GLN A 47 5.66 12.23 5.66
C GLN A 47 6.67 12.09 4.53
N THR A 48 7.03 13.19 3.86
CA THR A 48 8.04 13.17 2.81
C THR A 48 9.38 12.67 3.33
N ASN A 49 9.83 13.20 4.46
CA ASN A 49 11.08 12.75 5.06
C ASN A 49 11.02 11.26 5.44
N ALA A 50 9.88 10.79 5.92
CA ALA A 50 9.69 9.39 6.23
C ALA A 50 9.65 8.53 4.95
N ALA A 51 8.99 8.99 3.88
CA ALA A 51 8.96 8.30 2.60
C ALA A 51 10.36 8.14 2.01
N HIS A 52 11.18 9.18 2.05
CA HIS A 52 12.56 9.11 1.56
C HIS A 52 13.47 8.22 2.38
N ARG A 53 13.15 8.01 3.65
CA ARG A 53 13.98 7.25 4.55
C ARG A 53 13.50 5.82 4.77
N PHE A 54 12.20 5.60 4.91
CA PHE A 54 11.63 4.32 5.36
C PHE A 54 10.72 3.72 4.29
N TYR A 55 11.26 2.96 3.35
CA TYR A 55 10.51 2.35 2.26
C TYR A 55 9.54 1.25 2.68
N GLY A 56 9.72 0.69 3.89
CA GLY A 56 8.78 -0.31 4.46
C GLY A 56 7.68 0.30 5.32
N CYS A 57 7.60 1.64 5.39
CA CYS A 57 6.60 2.34 6.18
C CYS A 57 5.46 2.82 5.27
N GLU A 58 4.23 2.42 5.60
CA GLU A 58 3.05 2.95 4.93
C GLU A 58 2.79 4.39 5.37
N LEU A 59 2.56 5.26 4.41
CA LEU A 59 2.23 6.65 4.65
C LEU A 59 0.73 6.85 4.52
N ASP A 60 0.11 7.38 5.56
CA ASP A 60 -1.27 7.81 5.48
C ASP A 60 -1.31 9.21 4.87
N ASN A 61 -1.64 9.25 3.60
CA ASN A 61 -2.06 10.49 2.98
C ASN A 61 -3.45 10.24 2.40
N HIS A 62 -4.45 10.90 2.95
CA HIS A 62 -5.84 10.80 2.47
C HIS A 62 -6.00 11.29 1.03
N THR A 63 -5.01 11.98 0.48
CA THR A 63 -4.96 12.35 -0.93
C THR A 63 -4.31 11.27 -1.79
N ILE A 64 -3.48 10.39 -1.19
CA ILE A 64 -2.97 9.20 -1.87
C ILE A 64 -4.08 8.16 -1.87
N GLY A 65 -4.71 7.96 -2.98
CA GLY A 65 -5.71 6.92 -3.10
C GLY A 65 -7.12 7.42 -3.41
N SER A 66 -7.32 8.70 -3.49
CA SER A 66 -8.61 9.29 -3.85
C SER A 66 -8.48 10.12 -5.12
N ASP A 67 -8.98 9.60 -6.24
CA ASP A 67 -9.21 10.44 -7.42
C ASP A 67 -10.39 11.39 -7.19
N LEU A 68 -11.04 11.27 -6.02
CA LEU A 68 -12.14 12.12 -5.62
C LEU A 68 -11.61 13.29 -4.78
N PRO A 69 -11.95 14.53 -5.10
CA PRO A 69 -11.58 15.69 -4.30
C PRO A 69 -12.16 15.58 -2.89
N TYR A 70 -11.35 15.82 -1.88
CA TYR A 70 -11.82 15.87 -0.50
C TYR A 70 -12.03 17.33 -0.05
N PRO A 71 -13.11 17.69 0.63
CA PRO A 71 -14.26 16.85 0.99
C PRO A 71 -15.05 16.37 -0.23
N ILE A 72 -15.65 15.17 -0.13
CA ILE A 72 -16.49 14.63 -1.20
C ILE A 72 -17.61 15.62 -1.48
N SER A 73 -17.51 16.34 -2.59
CA SER A 73 -18.50 17.29 -3.03
C SER A 73 -19.59 16.60 -3.87
N GLU A 74 -20.75 17.23 -4.02
CA GLU A 74 -21.78 16.73 -4.92
C GLU A 74 -21.24 16.57 -6.36
N ALA A 75 -20.34 17.45 -6.78
CA ALA A 75 -19.66 17.33 -8.08
C ALA A 75 -18.78 16.07 -8.17
N ALA A 76 -18.08 15.70 -7.10
CA ALA A 76 -17.28 14.48 -7.06
C ALA A 76 -18.16 13.23 -7.12
N ILE A 77 -19.32 13.24 -6.45
CA ILE A 77 -20.29 12.15 -6.52
C ILE A 77 -20.81 12.01 -7.95
N ALA A 78 -21.20 13.10 -8.59
CA ALA A 78 -21.68 13.08 -9.97
C ALA A 78 -20.63 12.57 -10.96
N ILE A 79 -19.35 12.92 -10.77
CA ILE A 79 -18.24 12.39 -11.58
C ILE A 79 -18.10 10.87 -11.38
N ALA A 80 -18.18 10.40 -10.14
CA ALA A 80 -18.10 8.98 -9.84
C ALA A 80 -19.30 8.19 -10.42
N GLU A 81 -20.50 8.73 -10.31
CA GLU A 81 -21.71 8.15 -10.90
C GLU A 81 -21.62 8.09 -12.43
N GLN A 82 -21.10 9.15 -13.06
CA GLN A 82 -20.89 9.15 -14.51
C GLN A 82 -19.83 8.12 -14.93
N ALA A 83 -18.71 8.03 -14.21
CA ALA A 83 -17.69 7.02 -14.48
C ALA A 83 -18.25 5.61 -14.37
N LEU A 84 -19.06 5.32 -13.36
CA LEU A 84 -19.74 4.02 -13.22
C LEU A 84 -20.71 3.76 -14.39
N ALA A 85 -21.47 4.77 -14.80
CA ALA A 85 -22.38 4.66 -15.95
C ALA A 85 -21.64 4.38 -17.27
N ASP A 86 -20.42 4.89 -17.41
CA ASP A 86 -19.53 4.67 -18.55
C ASP A 86 -18.78 3.32 -18.45
N GLY A 87 -19.05 2.51 -17.42
CA GLY A 87 -18.39 1.22 -17.17
C GLY A 87 -16.97 1.36 -16.61
N LEU A 88 -16.59 2.55 -16.17
CA LEU A 88 -15.32 2.80 -15.51
C LEU A 88 -15.46 2.59 -14.01
N ASN A 89 -14.43 2.04 -13.37
CA ASN A 89 -14.40 2.00 -11.91
C ASN A 89 -13.79 3.28 -11.37
N PRO A 90 -14.55 4.13 -10.67
CA PRO A 90 -14.06 5.41 -10.13
C PRO A 90 -13.10 5.23 -8.96
N LEU A 91 -12.96 4.01 -8.44
CA LEU A 91 -12.04 3.73 -7.33
C LEU A 91 -10.61 3.71 -7.86
N GLN A 92 -9.79 4.53 -7.27
CA GLN A 92 -8.41 4.75 -7.67
C GLN A 92 -7.59 3.45 -7.77
N PHE A 93 -7.81 2.49 -6.88
CA PHE A 93 -7.07 1.23 -6.86
C PHE A 93 -7.79 0.07 -7.54
N ALA A 94 -8.85 0.33 -8.32
CA ALA A 94 -9.54 -0.72 -9.08
C ALA A 94 -8.63 -1.46 -10.05
N ASN A 95 -7.67 -0.75 -10.63
CA ASN A 95 -6.82 -1.26 -11.69
C ASN A 95 -5.37 -1.55 -11.27
N GLY A 96 -5.01 -1.24 -10.04
CA GLY A 96 -3.65 -1.48 -9.55
C GLY A 96 -3.53 -1.28 -8.04
N ILE A 97 -2.52 -1.91 -7.45
CA ILE A 97 -2.18 -1.70 -6.04
C ILE A 97 -1.26 -0.47 -5.91
N LYS A 98 -1.33 0.19 -4.76
CA LYS A 98 -0.49 1.37 -4.46
C LYS A 98 0.99 1.00 -4.33
N GLY A 99 1.28 -0.07 -3.61
CA GLY A 99 2.64 -0.51 -3.31
C GLY A 99 2.64 -1.87 -2.63
N ILE A 100 3.65 -2.11 -1.83
CA ILE A 100 3.78 -3.34 -1.03
C ILE A 100 4.09 -2.98 0.44
N ASN A 101 3.81 -3.91 1.34
CA ASN A 101 4.26 -3.81 2.72
C ASN A 101 4.57 -5.21 3.27
N TRP A 102 4.91 -5.34 4.55
CA TRP A 102 5.22 -6.62 5.19
C TRP A 102 4.19 -7.71 4.90
N LEU A 103 2.90 -7.41 5.08
CA LEU A 103 1.82 -8.22 4.55
C LEU A 103 1.15 -7.45 3.42
N THR A 104 1.22 -7.98 2.22
CA THR A 104 0.49 -7.46 1.07
C THR A 104 -0.66 -8.39 0.77
N ILE A 105 -1.88 -7.86 0.78
CA ILE A 105 -3.11 -8.61 0.57
C ILE A 105 -3.62 -8.32 -0.82
N LEU A 106 -3.87 -9.37 -1.58
CA LEU A 106 -4.42 -9.31 -2.93
C LEU A 106 -5.79 -9.97 -2.94
N GLY A 107 -6.79 -9.27 -3.46
CA GLY A 107 -8.07 -9.86 -3.81
C GLY A 107 -7.98 -10.69 -5.08
N GLN A 108 -9.00 -11.51 -5.30
CA GLN A 108 -9.08 -12.45 -6.42
C GLN A 108 -8.75 -11.81 -7.79
N PRO A 109 -9.25 -10.60 -8.14
CA PRO A 109 -8.96 -9.99 -9.44
C PRO A 109 -7.46 -9.75 -9.68
N PHE A 110 -6.71 -9.40 -8.65
CA PHE A 110 -5.26 -9.21 -8.77
C PHE A 110 -4.51 -10.52 -8.84
N VAL A 111 -4.95 -11.54 -8.10
CA VAL A 111 -4.37 -12.90 -8.19
C VAL A 111 -4.55 -13.45 -9.61
N GLU A 112 -5.71 -13.27 -10.22
CA GLU A 112 -5.99 -13.68 -11.61
C GLU A 112 -5.11 -12.93 -12.62
N ARG A 113 -4.93 -11.63 -12.44
CA ARG A 113 -4.02 -10.82 -13.28
C ARG A 113 -2.56 -11.26 -13.17
N MET A 114 -2.16 -11.82 -12.02
CA MET A 114 -0.82 -12.39 -11.81
C MET A 114 -0.64 -13.80 -12.40
N GLY A 115 -1.68 -14.34 -13.01
CA GLY A 115 -1.68 -15.68 -13.61
C GLY A 115 -2.25 -16.77 -12.70
N GLY A 116 -2.93 -16.39 -11.62
CA GLY A 116 -3.49 -17.29 -10.61
C GLY A 116 -2.54 -17.61 -9.47
N ILE A 117 -3.08 -18.36 -8.50
CA ILE A 117 -2.35 -18.67 -7.25
C ILE A 117 -1.09 -19.51 -7.50
N ASP A 118 -1.16 -20.48 -8.41
CA ASP A 118 -0.04 -21.37 -8.72
C ASP A 118 1.14 -20.59 -9.33
N GLU A 119 0.85 -19.66 -10.24
CA GLU A 119 1.87 -18.81 -10.84
C GLU A 119 2.48 -17.86 -9.81
N LEU A 120 1.66 -17.31 -8.93
CA LEU A 120 2.11 -16.45 -7.85
C LEU A 120 2.99 -17.22 -6.86
N GLN A 121 2.64 -18.46 -6.52
CA GLN A 121 3.48 -19.34 -5.71
C GLN A 121 4.81 -19.67 -6.38
N ASN A 122 4.79 -19.94 -7.68
CA ASN A 122 6.02 -20.19 -8.44
C ASN A 122 6.97 -18.99 -8.42
N LYS A 123 6.42 -17.77 -8.51
CA LYS A 123 7.20 -16.52 -8.46
C LYS A 123 7.75 -16.21 -7.06
N THR A 124 7.02 -16.54 -6.01
CA THR A 124 7.39 -16.23 -4.62
C THR A 124 8.34 -17.26 -4.00
N THR A 125 8.22 -18.54 -4.38
CA THR A 125 9.02 -19.65 -3.84
C THR A 125 10.53 -19.44 -3.91
N PRO A 126 11.13 -18.96 -5.03
CA PRO A 126 12.57 -18.78 -5.13
C PRO A 126 13.13 -17.77 -4.12
N TYR A 127 12.32 -16.88 -3.62
CA TYR A 127 12.71 -15.86 -2.64
C TYR A 127 12.40 -16.25 -1.20
N GLY A 128 11.81 -17.44 -0.96
CA GLY A 128 11.41 -17.89 0.37
C GLY A 128 10.26 -17.05 0.97
N LEU A 129 9.46 -16.39 0.12
CA LEU A 129 8.30 -15.62 0.57
C LEU A 129 7.18 -16.56 0.99
N SER A 130 6.49 -16.21 2.08
CA SER A 130 5.30 -16.92 2.52
C SER A 130 4.08 -16.39 1.77
N ILE A 131 3.26 -17.31 1.26
CA ILE A 131 1.99 -17.00 0.61
C ILE A 131 0.88 -17.83 1.23
N LYS A 132 -0.25 -17.22 1.54
CA LYS A 132 -1.41 -17.86 2.17
C LYS A 132 -2.70 -17.33 1.58
N THR A 133 -3.57 -18.25 1.12
CA THR A 133 -4.92 -17.90 0.67
C THR A 133 -5.92 -18.11 1.79
N ILE A 134 -6.79 -17.13 2.03
CA ILE A 134 -7.84 -17.14 3.04
C ILE A 134 -9.11 -16.58 2.39
N GLY A 135 -10.11 -17.44 2.15
CA GLY A 135 -11.28 -17.06 1.38
C GLY A 135 -10.87 -16.63 -0.03
N GLU A 136 -11.30 -15.44 -0.43
CA GLU A 136 -10.96 -14.82 -1.73
C GLU A 136 -9.70 -13.94 -1.67
N ASN A 137 -9.01 -13.93 -0.52
CA ASN A 137 -7.85 -13.09 -0.30
C ASN A 137 -6.56 -13.92 -0.30
N THR A 138 -5.51 -13.38 -0.88
CA THR A 138 -4.17 -13.97 -0.85
C THR A 138 -3.21 -13.00 -0.15
N ILE A 139 -2.55 -13.47 0.88
CA ILE A 139 -1.57 -12.72 1.67
C ILE A 139 -0.18 -13.14 1.24
N ILE A 140 0.66 -12.20 0.85
CA ILE A 140 2.10 -12.38 0.63
C ILE A 140 2.82 -11.72 1.80
N GLN A 141 3.69 -12.48 2.48
CA GLN A 141 4.45 -12.00 3.62
C GLN A 141 5.93 -11.79 3.24
N ALA A 142 6.40 -10.56 3.41
CA ALA A 142 7.78 -10.13 3.15
C ALA A 142 8.65 -10.27 4.40
N GLY A 143 9.15 -11.48 4.63
CA GLY A 143 9.96 -11.80 5.80
C GLY A 143 9.15 -12.15 7.05
N GLU A 144 9.84 -12.52 8.12
CA GLU A 144 9.21 -12.99 9.37
C GLU A 144 8.57 -11.84 10.15
N LEU A 145 9.24 -10.71 10.21
CA LEU A 145 8.82 -9.50 10.92
C LEU A 145 8.73 -8.31 9.98
N PRO A 146 7.88 -7.31 10.29
CA PRO A 146 7.86 -6.07 9.53
C PRO A 146 9.20 -5.32 9.66
N ASP A 147 9.62 -4.69 8.58
CA ASP A 147 10.85 -3.93 8.48
C ASP A 147 10.53 -2.50 8.01
N LEU A 148 11.21 -1.52 8.55
CA LEU A 148 11.11 -0.13 8.10
C LEU A 148 11.80 0.09 6.76
N CYS A 149 12.74 -0.79 6.39
CA CYS A 149 13.57 -0.65 5.19
C CYS A 149 14.24 0.75 5.17
N ASP A 150 15.03 1.05 6.20
CA ASP A 150 15.75 2.32 6.29
C ASP A 150 16.72 2.46 5.10
N ALA A 151 16.58 3.54 4.34
CA ALA A 151 17.42 3.79 3.16
C ALA A 151 18.92 3.97 3.49
N GLU A 152 19.24 4.27 4.77
CA GLU A 152 20.64 4.33 5.26
C GLU A 152 21.21 2.94 5.56
N ASP A 153 20.35 1.93 5.75
CA ASP A 153 20.74 0.55 6.06
C ASP A 153 20.78 -0.30 4.78
N LEU A 154 21.82 -0.17 4.00
CA LEU A 154 22.01 -0.98 2.78
C LEU A 154 22.74 -2.31 3.07
N PRO A 155 22.37 -3.42 2.39
CA PRO A 155 21.34 -3.50 1.34
C PRO A 155 19.93 -3.54 1.90
N MET A 156 18.98 -3.03 1.11
CA MET A 156 17.55 -3.09 1.45
C MET A 156 17.10 -4.53 1.72
N ASN A 157 16.07 -4.67 2.55
CA ASN A 157 15.49 -5.98 2.87
C ASN A 157 15.09 -6.73 1.59
N PRO A 158 15.72 -7.89 1.30
CA PRO A 158 15.53 -8.61 0.05
C PRO A 158 14.11 -9.13 -0.15
N TYR A 159 13.37 -9.37 0.92
CA TYR A 159 11.98 -9.82 0.83
C TYR A 159 11.06 -8.73 0.29
N TYR A 160 11.23 -7.48 0.75
CA TYR A 160 10.46 -6.34 0.23
C TYR A 160 10.80 -6.08 -1.24
N VAL A 161 12.10 -6.10 -1.58
CA VAL A 161 12.55 -5.95 -2.98
C VAL A 161 11.93 -7.03 -3.87
N ALA A 162 11.92 -8.29 -3.42
CA ALA A 162 11.33 -9.39 -4.17
C ALA A 162 9.82 -9.24 -4.37
N VAL A 163 9.07 -8.92 -3.30
CA VAL A 163 7.61 -8.71 -3.40
C VAL A 163 7.31 -7.54 -4.33
N ASN A 164 8.06 -6.43 -4.22
CA ASN A 164 7.88 -5.27 -5.08
C ASN A 164 8.10 -5.63 -6.57
N HIS A 165 9.16 -6.36 -6.87
CA HIS A 165 9.45 -6.81 -8.25
C HIS A 165 8.39 -7.79 -8.78
N ILE A 166 7.96 -8.76 -7.95
CA ILE A 166 6.93 -9.73 -8.35
C ILE A 166 5.62 -9.04 -8.68
N LEU A 167 5.21 -8.04 -7.89
CA LEU A 167 3.92 -7.37 -8.01
C LEU A 167 3.93 -6.13 -8.93
N GLU A 168 5.09 -5.78 -9.52
CA GLU A 168 5.21 -4.68 -10.48
C GLU A 168 4.11 -4.66 -11.55
N PRO A 169 3.71 -5.81 -12.18
CA PRO A 169 2.69 -5.82 -13.23
C PRO A 169 1.29 -5.38 -12.79
N ILE A 170 1.03 -5.34 -11.49
CA ILE A 170 -0.27 -4.93 -10.93
C ILE A 170 -0.16 -3.64 -10.11
N ARG A 171 1.01 -3.02 -10.04
CA ARG A 171 1.15 -1.70 -9.42
C ARG A 171 0.53 -0.61 -10.28
N LYS A 172 0.07 0.45 -9.65
CA LYS A 172 -0.33 1.66 -10.35
C LYS A 172 0.89 2.35 -10.95
N ASP A 173 0.72 2.91 -12.14
CA ASP A 173 1.78 3.68 -12.80
C ASP A 173 2.06 5.01 -12.07
N SER A 174 1.05 5.54 -11.39
CA SER A 174 1.15 6.75 -10.56
C SER A 174 0.25 6.65 -9.34
N ILE A 175 0.76 7.04 -8.19
CA ILE A 175 0.02 7.15 -6.93
C ILE A 175 -0.46 8.57 -6.65
N GLY A 176 -0.20 9.51 -7.56
CA GLY A 176 -0.46 10.93 -7.36
C GLY A 176 0.61 11.60 -6.49
N SER A 177 0.40 12.86 -6.22
CA SER A 177 1.33 13.66 -5.44
C SER A 177 1.25 13.30 -3.95
N LEU A 178 2.40 13.01 -3.35
CA LEU A 178 2.55 13.13 -1.91
C LEU A 178 2.51 14.63 -1.61
N HIS A 179 1.35 15.20 -1.34
CA HIS A 179 1.18 16.62 -1.06
C HIS A 179 2.03 17.07 0.10
N THR A 180 3.26 17.37 -0.20
CA THR A 180 4.22 17.78 0.78
C THR A 180 4.51 19.24 0.53
N GLY A 181 3.76 20.08 1.24
CA GLY A 181 4.13 21.48 1.37
C GLY A 181 5.33 21.59 2.31
N ASP A 182 6.27 22.48 1.99
CA ASP A 182 7.12 23.03 3.03
C ASP A 182 6.24 23.84 4.03
N MET A 183 6.83 24.29 5.13
CA MET A 183 6.11 25.11 6.11
C MET A 183 5.48 26.39 5.51
N PHE A 184 5.72 26.69 4.25
CA PHE A 184 5.16 27.81 3.50
C PHE A 184 4.12 27.36 2.45
N GLY A 185 3.72 26.07 2.47
CA GLY A 185 2.72 25.50 1.54
C GLY A 185 3.24 25.29 0.11
N ARG A 186 4.57 25.31 -0.11
CA ARG A 186 5.13 25.01 -1.42
C ARG A 186 5.30 23.51 -1.58
N PRO A 187 4.87 22.90 -2.70
CA PRO A 187 5.06 21.48 -2.93
C PRO A 187 6.56 21.15 -2.94
N VAL A 188 6.97 20.22 -2.07
CA VAL A 188 8.36 19.73 -1.98
C VAL A 188 8.54 18.54 -2.91
N MET A 189 7.47 17.79 -3.15
CA MET A 189 7.49 16.59 -3.95
C MET A 189 6.30 16.57 -4.90
N GLY A 190 6.54 16.72 -6.19
CA GLY A 190 5.50 16.59 -7.21
C GLY A 190 5.22 15.15 -7.61
N ASP A 191 4.24 14.94 -8.49
CA ASP A 191 3.77 13.61 -8.90
C ASP A 191 4.91 12.71 -9.38
N ALA A 192 5.77 13.20 -10.27
CA ALA A 192 6.90 12.42 -10.81
C ALA A 192 7.91 11.97 -9.73
N ALA A 193 8.09 12.75 -8.65
CA ALA A 193 8.97 12.38 -7.56
C ALA A 193 8.27 11.40 -6.61
N SER A 194 6.95 11.52 -6.44
CA SER A 194 6.15 10.59 -5.66
C SER A 194 6.08 9.21 -6.30
N ASP A 195 6.05 9.14 -7.63
CA ASP A 195 6.00 7.89 -8.39
C ASP A 195 7.34 7.13 -8.35
N GLN A 196 8.43 7.77 -7.95
CA GLN A 196 9.74 7.14 -7.76
C GLN A 196 9.89 6.48 -6.40
N TRP A 197 9.01 6.79 -5.48
CA TRP A 197 8.97 6.20 -4.15
C TRP A 197 8.11 4.95 -4.16
#